data_9d25b4e6fe6f4a2af0722c8c77acabf7
#
_entry.id   9d25b4e6fe6f4a2af0722c8c77acabf7
#
_cell.length_a   1.000
_cell.length_b   1.000
_cell.length_c   1.000
_cell.angle_alpha   90.00
_cell.angle_beta   90.00
_cell.angle_gamma   90.00
#
_symmetry.space_group_name_H-M   'P 1'
#
loop_
_entity.id
_entity.type
_entity.pdbx_description
1 polymer ?
#
loop_
_entity_poly.entity_id
_entity_poly.type
_entity_poly.pdbx_seq_one_letter_code
_entity_poly.pdbx_strand_id
1 'polypeptide(L)'
;MEFEVAIYQLSTEFIRDYPSHRYPELMYKKGRPYSCLLIDLHLDYFICVPYRSSIHHKNAFLFSGTERSRRTKSGLDYSKMVLVEKTEYLDSANVVVDQDEYNETIRNIKKIAGEVLDYLEDYIHHADGSRTLHPRAFSYTHLRAHETEADLVC
;
A
#
# COMPACT_ATOMS: atom_id res chain seq x y z
N MET A 1 8.50 -17.67 6.03
CA MET A 1 7.52 -17.13 5.08
C MET A 1 8.26 -16.73 3.82
N GLU A 2 7.82 -17.28 2.71
CA GLU A 2 8.39 -16.92 1.42
C GLU A 2 7.55 -15.83 0.77
N PHE A 3 8.24 -14.85 0.23
CA PHE A 3 7.59 -13.77 -0.48
C PHE A 3 8.57 -13.13 -1.47
N GLU A 4 8.03 -12.49 -2.47
CA GLU A 4 8.80 -11.73 -3.43
C GLU A 4 8.35 -10.27 -3.38
N VAL A 5 9.27 -9.36 -3.66
CA VAL A 5 8.96 -7.94 -3.67
C VAL A 5 9.46 -7.30 -4.95
N ALA A 6 8.74 -6.26 -5.37
CA ALA A 6 9.11 -5.46 -6.53
C ALA A 6 8.49 -4.07 -6.37
N ILE A 7 8.95 -3.13 -7.18
CA ILE A 7 8.37 -1.79 -7.20
C ILE A 7 7.51 -1.67 -8.45
N TYR A 8 6.25 -1.28 -8.27
CA TYR A 8 5.29 -1.07 -9.34
C TYR A 8 4.57 0.25 -9.12
N GLN A 9 3.88 0.70 -10.15
CA GLN A 9 2.86 1.73 -9.99
C GLN A 9 1.51 1.14 -10.39
N LEU A 10 0.44 1.70 -9.86
CA LEU A 10 -0.90 1.31 -10.27
C LEU A 10 -1.16 1.84 -11.67
N SER A 11 -1.73 1.00 -12.53
CA SER A 11 -1.89 1.30 -13.95
C SER A 11 -3.04 2.28 -14.20
N THR A 12 -3.11 2.77 -15.44
CA THR A 12 -4.24 3.62 -15.85
C THR A 12 -5.56 2.87 -15.79
N GLU A 13 -5.53 1.57 -16.04
CA GLU A 13 -6.73 0.72 -15.92
C GLU A 13 -7.24 0.70 -14.48
N PHE A 14 -6.34 0.63 -13.50
CA PHE A 14 -6.73 0.70 -12.09
C PHE A 14 -7.37 2.06 -11.78
N ILE A 15 -6.76 3.14 -12.22
CA ILE A 15 -7.26 4.50 -11.96
C ILE A 15 -8.62 4.71 -12.62
N ARG A 16 -8.82 4.13 -13.81
CA ARG A 16 -10.10 4.20 -14.51
C ARG A 16 -11.20 3.48 -13.75
N ASP A 17 -10.90 2.29 -13.22
CA ASP A 17 -11.88 1.46 -12.52
C ASP A 17 -12.13 1.93 -11.08
N TYR A 18 -11.15 2.61 -10.49
CA TYR A 18 -11.23 3.12 -9.11
C TYR A 18 -10.88 4.63 -9.10
N PRO A 19 -11.70 5.47 -9.72
CA PRO A 19 -11.40 6.89 -9.82
C PRO A 19 -11.50 7.61 -8.49
N SER A 20 -10.68 8.64 -8.30
CA SER A 20 -10.57 9.36 -7.03
C SER A 20 -11.88 10.04 -6.61
N HIS A 21 -12.73 10.42 -7.55
CA HIS A 21 -14.01 11.06 -7.18
C HIS A 21 -14.97 10.08 -6.51
N ARG A 22 -14.81 8.78 -6.72
CA ARG A 22 -15.59 7.73 -6.04
C ARG A 22 -14.82 7.08 -4.91
N TYR A 23 -13.49 7.17 -4.94
CA TYR A 23 -12.60 6.54 -3.98
C TYR A 23 -11.53 7.56 -3.54
N PRO A 24 -11.95 8.59 -2.79
CA PRO A 24 -11.03 9.67 -2.41
C PRO A 24 -9.88 9.19 -1.53
N GLU A 25 -10.02 8.04 -0.87
CA GLU A 25 -8.96 7.48 -0.05
C GLU A 25 -7.72 7.14 -0.85
N LEU A 26 -7.86 6.88 -2.13
CA LEU A 26 -6.73 6.54 -3.00
C LEU A 26 -5.80 7.73 -3.26
N MET A 27 -6.32 8.95 -3.09
CA MET A 27 -5.52 10.18 -3.10
C MET A 27 -4.57 10.30 -4.29
N TYR A 28 -5.04 9.95 -5.48
CA TYR A 28 -4.24 10.11 -6.69
C TYR A 28 -3.93 11.58 -6.92
N LYS A 29 -2.70 11.85 -7.35
CA LYS A 29 -2.32 13.19 -7.79
C LYS A 29 -2.07 13.15 -9.29
N LYS A 30 -2.72 14.04 -10.00
CA LYS A 30 -2.56 14.13 -11.44
C LYS A 30 -1.09 14.35 -11.79
N GLY A 31 -0.60 13.55 -12.74
CA GLY A 31 0.77 13.65 -13.20
C GLY A 31 1.81 13.03 -12.29
N ARG A 32 1.39 12.35 -11.20
CA ARG A 32 2.31 11.67 -10.32
C ARG A 32 2.04 10.16 -10.32
N PRO A 33 3.07 9.34 -10.47
CA PRO A 33 2.89 7.90 -10.36
C PRO A 33 2.52 7.51 -8.94
N TYR A 34 1.65 6.52 -8.83
CA TYR A 34 1.31 5.92 -7.54
C TYR A 34 2.24 4.73 -7.35
N SER A 35 3.46 5.01 -6.92
CA SER A 35 4.49 3.99 -6.75
C SER A 35 4.28 3.23 -5.45
N CYS A 36 4.37 1.92 -5.52
CA CYS A 36 4.18 1.07 -4.37
C CYS A 36 5.17 -0.09 -4.33
N LEU A 37 5.40 -0.54 -3.11
CA LEU A 37 6.08 -1.80 -2.86
C LEU A 37 5.05 -2.90 -3.05
N LEU A 38 5.27 -3.76 -4.03
CA LEU A 38 4.44 -4.93 -4.23
C LEU A 38 5.02 -6.09 -3.45
N ILE A 39 4.17 -6.73 -2.65
CA ILE A 39 4.54 -7.94 -1.92
C ILE A 39 3.70 -9.08 -2.47
N ASP A 40 4.39 -10.08 -3.01
CA ASP A 40 3.75 -11.27 -3.56
C ASP A 40 3.96 -12.43 -2.58
N LEU A 41 2.87 -12.86 -1.97
CA LEU A 41 2.86 -13.99 -1.03
C LEU A 41 2.42 -15.27 -1.73
N HIS A 42 2.31 -15.25 -3.06
CA HIS A 42 1.83 -16.40 -3.85
C HIS A 42 0.39 -16.79 -3.48
N LEU A 43 -0.40 -15.78 -3.15
CA LEU A 43 -1.84 -15.89 -2.92
C LEU A 43 -2.59 -15.42 -4.16
N ASP A 44 -3.91 -15.32 -4.06
CA ASP A 44 -4.75 -14.89 -5.18
C ASP A 44 -4.66 -13.39 -5.47
N TYR A 45 -3.89 -12.66 -4.70
CA TYR A 45 -3.75 -11.21 -4.84
C TYR A 45 -2.34 -10.76 -4.47
N PHE A 46 -1.99 -9.56 -4.93
CA PHE A 46 -0.75 -8.88 -4.56
C PHE A 46 -1.07 -7.78 -3.56
N ILE A 47 -0.18 -7.56 -2.61
CA ILE A 47 -0.30 -6.46 -1.66
C ILE A 47 0.53 -5.30 -2.19
N CYS A 48 -0.09 -4.14 -2.37
CA CYS A 48 0.58 -2.93 -2.84
C CYS A 48 0.59 -1.88 -1.75
N VAL A 49 1.77 -1.52 -1.26
CA VAL A 49 1.94 -0.54 -0.18
C VAL A 49 2.57 0.72 -0.77
N PRO A 50 1.88 1.86 -0.75
CA PRO A 50 2.39 3.06 -1.42
C PRO A 50 3.52 3.74 -0.67
N TYR A 51 4.44 4.30 -1.43
CA TYR A 51 5.45 5.25 -0.93
C TYR A 51 4.77 6.61 -0.81
N ARG A 52 4.87 7.22 0.35
CA ARG A 52 4.23 8.49 0.61
C ARG A 52 5.10 9.42 1.44
N SER A 53 4.80 10.71 1.37
CA SER A 53 5.38 11.71 2.27
C SER A 53 4.33 12.22 3.23
N SER A 54 4.77 12.96 4.24
CA SER A 54 3.87 13.60 5.22
C SER A 54 2.94 12.60 5.91
N ILE A 55 3.49 11.49 6.35
CA ILE A 55 2.75 10.47 7.09
C ILE A 55 2.71 10.86 8.57
N HIS A 56 1.52 11.07 9.11
CA HIS A 56 1.33 11.55 10.47
C HIS A 56 0.57 10.55 11.35
N HIS A 57 0.75 9.27 11.11
CA HIS A 57 0.18 8.21 11.92
C HIS A 57 1.19 7.07 12.07
N LYS A 58 0.87 6.10 12.93
CA LYS A 58 1.79 5.02 13.27
C LYS A 58 1.71 3.80 12.35
N ASN A 59 0.70 3.73 11.48
CA ASN A 59 0.49 2.56 10.62
C ASN A 59 1.30 2.69 9.34
N ALA A 60 2.60 2.75 9.50
CA ALA A 60 3.53 2.97 8.40
C ALA A 60 4.93 2.54 8.80
N PHE A 61 5.76 2.26 7.81
CA PHE A 61 7.20 2.17 8.01
C PHE A 61 7.81 3.50 7.60
N LEU A 62 8.31 4.26 8.57
CA LEU A 62 8.90 5.57 8.29
C LEU A 62 10.39 5.42 8.01
N PHE A 63 10.84 6.03 6.91
CA PHE A 63 12.25 6.10 6.60
C PHE A 63 12.95 7.06 7.56
N SER A 64 14.22 6.82 7.82
CA SER A 64 15.00 7.65 8.74
C SER A 64 16.29 8.18 8.13
N GLY A 65 16.79 7.54 7.09
CA GLY A 65 18.07 7.86 6.49
C GLY A 65 18.00 8.39 5.07
N THR A 66 16.82 8.81 4.60
CA THR A 66 16.67 9.25 3.21
C THR A 66 16.55 10.77 3.14
N GLU A 67 16.86 11.32 1.98
CA GLU A 67 16.76 12.76 1.79
C GLU A 67 15.35 13.27 2.02
N ARG A 68 14.36 12.58 1.46
CA ARG A 68 12.96 12.99 1.63
C ARG A 68 12.50 12.88 3.08
N SER A 69 12.99 11.87 3.80
CA SER A 69 12.61 11.68 5.22
C SER A 69 13.16 12.79 6.12
N ARG A 70 14.25 13.46 5.70
CA ARG A 70 14.79 14.60 6.45
C ARG A 70 13.92 15.83 6.33
N ARG A 71 13.11 15.92 5.29
CA ARG A 71 12.26 17.08 5.04
C ARG A 71 10.81 16.81 5.41
N THR A 72 10.37 15.57 5.29
CA THR A 72 9.01 15.17 5.60
C THR A 72 9.04 13.81 6.27
N LYS A 73 7.92 13.39 6.82
CA LYS A 73 7.78 12.02 7.31
C LYS A 73 7.41 11.13 6.14
N SER A 74 8.40 10.62 5.43
CA SER A 74 8.20 9.75 4.28
C SER A 74 8.32 8.29 4.67
N GLY A 75 7.66 7.42 3.93
CA GLY A 75 7.72 5.99 4.20
C GLY A 75 6.73 5.19 3.38
N LEU A 76 6.47 3.99 3.86
CA LEU A 76 5.49 3.08 3.29
C LEU A 76 4.25 3.13 4.17
N ASP A 77 3.13 3.53 3.59
CA ASP A 77 1.90 3.79 4.34
C ASP A 77 0.99 2.56 4.32
N TYR A 78 0.96 1.82 5.43
CA TYR A 78 0.15 0.60 5.52
C TYR A 78 -1.34 0.91 5.45
N SER A 79 -1.76 2.08 5.94
CA SER A 79 -3.17 2.44 5.94
C SER A 79 -3.72 2.71 4.54
N LYS A 80 -2.84 2.82 3.56
CA LYS A 80 -3.19 3.08 2.17
C LYS A 80 -2.88 1.90 1.26
N MET A 81 -2.59 0.73 1.83
CA MET A 81 -2.31 -0.45 1.01
C MET A 81 -3.54 -0.87 0.21
N VAL A 82 -3.27 -1.46 -0.95
CA VAL A 82 -4.28 -1.95 -1.87
C VAL A 82 -3.98 -3.40 -2.17
N LEU A 83 -5.00 -4.25 -2.16
CA LEU A 83 -4.88 -5.62 -2.61
C LEU A 83 -5.30 -5.68 -4.07
N VAL A 84 -4.43 -6.21 -4.91
CA VAL A 84 -4.61 -6.21 -6.37
C VAL A 84 -4.71 -7.63 -6.85
N GLU A 85 -5.81 -7.97 -7.49
CA GLU A 85 -6.03 -9.31 -8.05
C GLU A 85 -5.55 -9.41 -9.49
N LYS A 86 -5.72 -8.33 -10.26
CA LYS A 86 -5.46 -8.33 -11.68
C LYS A 86 -4.10 -7.78 -12.02
N THR A 87 -3.30 -8.53 -12.75
CA THR A 87 -1.97 -8.07 -13.16
C THR A 87 -2.01 -6.85 -14.06
N GLU A 88 -3.09 -6.63 -14.78
CA GLU A 88 -3.26 -5.45 -15.62
C GLU A 88 -3.36 -4.15 -14.83
N TYR A 89 -3.60 -4.24 -13.51
CA TYR A 89 -3.58 -3.08 -12.63
C TYR A 89 -2.17 -2.67 -12.22
N LEU A 90 -1.17 -3.47 -12.57
CA LEU A 90 0.23 -3.24 -12.20
C LEU A 90 1.02 -2.80 -13.43
N ASP A 91 1.81 -1.76 -13.27
CA ASP A 91 2.66 -1.24 -14.32
C ASP A 91 4.08 -1.09 -13.79
N SER A 92 5.04 -1.76 -14.41
CA SER A 92 6.45 -1.66 -14.05
C SER A 92 7.19 -0.61 -14.86
N ALA A 93 6.56 -0.07 -15.89
CA ALA A 93 7.19 0.94 -16.72
C ALA A 93 7.18 2.29 -16.01
N ASN A 94 8.27 3.04 -16.15
CA ASN A 94 8.37 4.40 -15.61
C ASN A 94 8.18 4.52 -14.10
N VAL A 95 8.42 3.45 -13.36
CA VAL A 95 8.36 3.49 -11.90
C VAL A 95 9.51 4.36 -11.39
N VAL A 96 9.16 5.29 -10.48
CA VAL A 96 10.14 6.20 -9.89
C VAL A 96 10.07 6.09 -8.38
N VAL A 97 11.16 5.63 -7.79
CA VAL A 97 11.35 5.60 -6.34
C VAL A 97 12.79 6.06 -6.08
N ASP A 98 12.97 6.92 -5.09
CA ASP A 98 14.31 7.37 -4.74
C ASP A 98 15.17 6.17 -4.33
N GLN A 99 16.41 6.16 -4.82
CA GLN A 99 17.31 5.02 -4.59
C GLN A 99 17.58 4.80 -3.11
N ASP A 100 17.70 5.85 -2.33
CA ASP A 100 17.95 5.74 -0.89
C ASP A 100 16.72 5.15 -0.17
N GLU A 101 15.52 5.51 -0.60
CA GLU A 101 14.29 4.93 -0.05
C GLU A 101 14.16 3.45 -0.41
N TYR A 102 14.47 3.11 -1.66
CA TYR A 102 14.50 1.73 -2.08
C TYR A 102 15.49 0.92 -1.25
N ASN A 103 16.70 1.46 -1.07
CA ASN A 103 17.73 0.77 -0.29
C ASN A 103 17.29 0.54 1.16
N GLU A 104 16.67 1.53 1.78
CA GLU A 104 16.16 1.38 3.15
C GLU A 104 15.03 0.35 3.20
N THR A 105 14.16 0.34 2.19
CA THR A 105 13.11 -0.67 2.07
C THR A 105 13.69 -2.08 2.06
N ILE A 106 14.68 -2.32 1.22
CA ILE A 106 15.26 -3.66 1.08
C ILE A 106 15.99 -4.09 2.35
N ARG A 107 16.69 -3.18 3.00
CA ARG A 107 17.36 -3.49 4.26
C ARG A 107 16.40 -3.92 5.36
N ASN A 108 15.16 -3.44 5.30
CA ASN A 108 14.15 -3.71 6.33
C ASN A 108 12.99 -4.55 5.82
N ILE A 109 13.19 -5.27 4.72
CA ILE A 109 12.09 -5.92 4.03
C ILE A 109 11.36 -6.96 4.87
N LYS A 110 12.08 -7.70 5.70
CA LYS A 110 11.44 -8.70 6.56
C LYS A 110 10.56 -8.05 7.62
N LYS A 111 11.03 -6.95 8.19
CA LYS A 111 10.25 -6.19 9.17
C LYS A 111 9.02 -5.60 8.52
N ILE A 112 9.20 -4.99 7.34
CA ILE A 112 8.10 -4.39 6.59
C ILE A 112 7.05 -5.43 6.24
N ALA A 113 7.46 -6.57 5.70
CA ALA A 113 6.52 -7.63 5.33
C ALA A 113 5.75 -8.14 6.56
N GLY A 114 6.43 -8.29 7.69
CA GLY A 114 5.77 -8.70 8.93
C GLY A 114 4.74 -7.68 9.41
N GLU A 115 5.10 -6.41 9.36
CA GLU A 115 4.18 -5.34 9.77
C GLU A 115 2.98 -5.21 8.84
N VAL A 116 3.21 -5.39 7.53
CA VAL A 116 2.12 -5.39 6.55
C VAL A 116 1.13 -6.52 6.83
N LEU A 117 1.65 -7.71 7.10
CA LEU A 117 0.78 -8.85 7.42
C LEU A 117 0.03 -8.65 8.71
N ASP A 118 0.68 -8.09 9.74
CA ASP A 118 0.02 -7.78 10.99
C ASP A 118 -1.11 -6.77 10.79
N TYR A 119 -0.87 -5.75 9.99
CA TYR A 119 -1.89 -4.76 9.68
C TYR A 119 -3.07 -5.41 8.95
N LEU A 120 -2.80 -6.24 7.97
CA LEU A 120 -3.84 -6.92 7.20
C LEU A 120 -4.66 -7.85 8.09
N GLU A 121 -3.98 -8.59 8.98
CA GLU A 121 -4.65 -9.48 9.92
C GLU A 121 -5.56 -8.70 10.87
N ASP A 122 -5.07 -7.59 11.39
CA ASP A 122 -5.87 -6.72 12.26
C ASP A 122 -7.10 -6.17 11.52
N TYR A 123 -6.94 -5.83 10.25
CA TYR A 123 -8.06 -5.39 9.44
C TYR A 123 -9.11 -6.50 9.28
N ILE A 124 -8.67 -7.72 9.01
CA ILE A 124 -9.58 -8.85 8.86
C ILE A 124 -10.33 -9.10 10.16
N HIS A 125 -9.64 -9.07 11.30
CA HIS A 125 -10.26 -9.24 12.60
C HIS A 125 -11.26 -8.14 12.91
N HIS A 126 -10.95 -6.91 12.52
CA HIS A 126 -11.89 -5.80 12.68
C HIS A 126 -13.14 -6.01 11.83
N ALA A 127 -12.96 -6.44 10.58
CA ALA A 127 -14.08 -6.70 9.68
C ALA A 127 -14.99 -7.82 10.21
N ASP A 128 -14.40 -8.78 10.92
CA ASP A 128 -15.15 -9.87 11.56
C ASP A 128 -15.76 -9.48 12.90
N GLY A 129 -15.48 -8.25 13.36
CA GLY A 129 -15.98 -7.79 14.65
C GLY A 129 -15.19 -8.31 15.84
N SER A 130 -14.08 -9.01 15.63
CA SER A 130 -13.28 -9.59 16.71
C SER A 130 -12.25 -8.63 17.28
N ARG A 131 -11.99 -7.53 16.60
CA ARG A 131 -11.03 -6.51 17.04
C ARG A 131 -11.43 -5.15 16.45
N THR A 132 -11.16 -4.07 17.18
CA THR A 132 -11.44 -2.73 16.72
C THR A 132 -10.16 -2.01 16.30
N LEU A 133 -10.14 -1.49 15.08
CA LEU A 133 -9.06 -0.66 14.59
C LEU A 133 -9.44 0.81 14.68
N HIS A 134 -8.41 1.67 14.75
CA HIS A 134 -8.64 3.10 14.69
C HIS A 134 -9.26 3.46 13.33
N PRO A 135 -10.27 4.34 13.27
CA PRO A 135 -10.94 4.67 12.01
C PRO A 135 -10.01 5.10 10.88
N ARG A 136 -8.94 5.82 11.18
CA ARG A 136 -7.99 6.21 10.15
C ARG A 136 -7.21 5.04 9.59
N ALA A 137 -6.86 4.08 10.44
CA ALA A 137 -6.16 2.89 9.98
C ALA A 137 -7.04 2.02 9.11
N PHE A 138 -8.35 2.12 9.32
CA PHE A 138 -9.33 1.29 8.63
C PHE A 138 -9.90 1.93 7.38
N SER A 139 -9.97 3.26 7.33
CA SER A 139 -10.75 3.98 6.32
C SER A 139 -10.38 3.63 4.88
N TYR A 140 -9.11 3.38 4.62
CA TYR A 140 -8.67 3.09 3.28
C TYR A 140 -8.99 1.65 2.86
N THR A 141 -8.69 0.70 3.71
CA THR A 141 -8.98 -0.70 3.41
C THR A 141 -10.47 -0.97 3.38
N HIS A 142 -11.26 -0.11 4.01
CA HIS A 142 -12.70 -0.15 3.98
C HIS A 142 -13.25 -0.08 2.56
N LEU A 143 -12.56 0.60 1.69
CA LEU A 143 -12.88 0.66 0.28
C LEU A 143 -13.22 -0.71 -0.31
N ARG A 144 -12.47 -1.73 0.06
CA ARG A 144 -12.67 -3.05 -0.51
C ARG A 144 -13.70 -3.88 0.21
N ALA A 145 -14.01 -3.52 1.44
CA ALA A 145 -15.03 -4.20 2.21
C ALA A 145 -16.43 -3.87 1.72
N HIS A 146 -16.61 -2.83 0.93
CA HIS A 146 -17.88 -2.49 0.35
C HIS A 146 -18.29 -3.41 -0.76
N GLU A 147 -17.36 -4.09 -1.27
CA GLU A 147 -17.59 -4.84 -2.44
C GLU A 147 -17.79 -6.27 -2.00
N THR A 148 -17.92 -7.16 -2.90
CA THR A 148 -18.04 -8.55 -2.57
C THR A 148 -16.69 -9.06 -2.09
N GLU A 149 -16.59 -10.31 -1.73
CA GLU A 149 -15.33 -10.87 -1.33
C GLU A 149 -14.25 -10.74 -2.38
N ALA A 150 -14.65 -10.63 -3.63
CA ALA A 150 -13.72 -10.32 -4.70
C ALA A 150 -13.16 -8.92 -4.55
N ASP A 151 -13.72 -8.14 -3.67
CA ASP A 151 -13.40 -6.75 -3.56
C ASP A 151 -12.45 -6.44 -2.44
N LEU A 152 -12.05 -7.41 -1.72
CA LEU A 152 -10.81 -7.30 -0.99
C LEU A 152 -9.68 -7.09 -1.95
N VAL A 153 -10.01 -7.21 -3.23
CA VAL A 153 -9.03 -7.25 -4.29
C VAL A 153 -9.47 -6.29 -5.37
N CYS A 154 -8.70 -5.29 -5.59
CA CYS A 154 -8.97 -4.32 -6.64
C CYS A 154 -8.77 -4.88 -8.03
#